data_4b4ec9be413dd2b8fa7b86a78968a811
#
_entry.id   4b4ec9be413dd2b8fa7b86a78968a811
#
_cell.length_a   1.000
_cell.length_b   1.000
_cell.length_c   1.000
_cell.angle_alpha   90.00
_cell.angle_beta   90.00
_cell.angle_gamma   90.00
#
_symmetry.space_group_name_H-M   'P 1'
#
loop_
_entity.id
_entity.type
_entity.pdbx_description
1 polymer ?
#
loop_
_entity_poly.entity_id
_entity_poly.type
_entity_poly.pdbx_seq_one_letter_code
_entity_poly.pdbx_strand_id
1 'polypeptide(L)'
;ARSDRPALIISHNKTLAAQLYAEFKEFFPENAVEYFVSYYDYYQPEAYIPQTDTYIEKDSSINDEIEKLRIPAASALVSRRDVIVIATVSCIYGLGSPDDFRKMMIPLRPGLKMKRGELVEKLADISYTRNDTAFERGLFRVRGDVLDVFPAYLDSALRVEFFGDEIDCLKKIDPLTGTSLGKLERFDLYPATGFVTPKENIAAAIPRIRAELDERVAELEKQNKLLEAQRIKMRTEQDLDLLAETGFCTGIENYSRHLAGRPAGSRPWCLLDFFPKDTILFL
;
A
#
# COMPACT_ATOMS: atom_id res chain seq x y z
N ALA A 1 -22.99 15.80 2.79
CA ALA A 1 -24.05 14.93 2.27
C ALA A 1 -24.81 15.50 1.04
N ARG A 2 -24.98 16.84 0.90
CA ARG A 2 -25.72 17.41 -0.26
C ARG A 2 -24.84 17.69 -1.48
N SER A 3 -23.52 17.69 -1.34
CA SER A 3 -22.60 18.10 -2.43
C SER A 3 -22.19 16.96 -3.35
N ASP A 4 -22.31 15.71 -2.92
CA ASP A 4 -21.83 14.51 -3.62
C ASP A 4 -20.38 14.64 -4.12
N ARG A 5 -19.56 15.31 -3.31
CA ARG A 5 -18.14 15.59 -3.58
C ARG A 5 -17.29 15.06 -2.43
N PRO A 6 -16.18 14.38 -2.72
CA PRO A 6 -15.23 14.00 -1.69
C PRO A 6 -14.72 15.19 -0.89
N ALA A 7 -14.44 14.97 0.38
CA ALA A 7 -13.91 16.00 1.27
C ALA A 7 -12.63 15.53 1.94
N LEU A 8 -11.64 16.41 2.01
CA LEU A 8 -10.41 16.21 2.79
C LEU A 8 -10.36 17.27 3.90
N ILE A 9 -10.20 16.81 5.12
CA ILE A 9 -10.05 17.66 6.32
C ILE A 9 -8.67 17.42 6.87
N ILE A 10 -7.81 18.44 6.90
CA ILE A 10 -6.45 18.33 7.43
C ILE A 10 -6.39 18.91 8.83
N SER A 11 -6.04 18.07 9.79
CA SER A 11 -5.83 18.44 11.18
C SER A 11 -4.34 18.54 11.50
N HIS A 12 -3.99 19.41 12.44
CA HIS A 12 -2.61 19.67 12.82
C HIS A 12 -1.98 18.55 13.69
N ASN A 13 -2.78 17.66 14.28
CA ASN A 13 -2.29 16.53 15.06
C ASN A 13 -3.20 15.29 14.99
N LYS A 14 -2.67 14.13 15.44
CA LYS A 14 -3.39 12.85 15.44
C LYS A 14 -4.61 12.85 16.36
N THR A 15 -4.54 13.51 17.52
CA THR A 15 -5.60 13.50 18.54
C THR A 15 -6.86 14.21 18.04
N LEU A 16 -6.70 15.42 17.50
CA LEU A 16 -7.82 16.14 16.90
C LEU A 16 -8.37 15.42 15.67
N ALA A 17 -7.48 14.85 14.85
CA ALA A 17 -7.92 14.05 13.70
C ALA A 17 -8.77 12.85 14.14
N ALA A 18 -8.41 12.16 15.24
CA ALA A 18 -9.18 11.03 15.78
C ALA A 18 -10.54 11.46 16.30
N GLN A 19 -10.60 12.61 17.01
CA GLN A 19 -11.86 13.17 17.49
C GLN A 19 -12.78 13.51 16.31
N LEU A 20 -12.29 14.26 15.33
CA LEU A 20 -13.07 14.60 14.13
C LEU A 20 -13.55 13.35 13.38
N TYR A 21 -12.70 12.33 13.25
CA TYR A 21 -13.07 11.06 12.62
C TYR A 21 -14.26 10.40 13.34
N ALA A 22 -14.22 10.31 14.67
CA ALA A 22 -15.31 9.75 15.45
C ALA A 22 -16.62 10.54 15.30
N GLU A 23 -16.57 11.87 15.41
CA GLU A 23 -17.73 12.75 15.26
C GLU A 23 -18.32 12.68 13.83
N PHE A 24 -17.47 12.68 12.79
CA PHE A 24 -17.95 12.59 11.41
C PHE A 24 -18.56 11.23 11.10
N LYS A 25 -18.06 10.14 11.69
CA LYS A 25 -18.71 8.81 11.57
C LYS A 25 -20.13 8.79 12.13
N GLU A 26 -20.35 9.49 13.25
CA GLU A 26 -21.70 9.64 13.81
C GLU A 26 -22.61 10.49 12.91
N PHE A 27 -22.09 11.62 12.40
CA PHE A 27 -22.88 12.54 11.57
C PHE A 27 -23.16 12.01 10.15
N PHE A 28 -22.31 11.13 9.64
CA PHE A 28 -22.37 10.61 8.28
C PHE A 28 -22.26 9.07 8.25
N PRO A 29 -23.20 8.34 8.87
CA PRO A 29 -23.11 6.88 9.03
C PRO A 29 -23.12 6.11 7.69
N GLU A 30 -23.71 6.68 6.63
CA GLU A 30 -23.79 6.05 5.31
C GLU A 30 -22.60 6.39 4.41
N ASN A 31 -21.82 7.43 4.76
CA ASN A 31 -20.67 7.88 3.98
C ASN A 31 -19.41 7.08 4.34
N ALA A 32 -18.46 7.00 3.42
CA ALA A 32 -17.13 6.53 3.74
C ALA A 32 -16.36 7.61 4.49
N VAL A 33 -16.35 7.54 5.81
CA VAL A 33 -15.53 8.41 6.67
C VAL A 33 -14.26 7.66 7.01
N GLU A 34 -13.11 8.20 6.58
CA GLU A 34 -11.83 7.53 6.62
C GLU A 34 -10.78 8.34 7.40
N TYR A 35 -9.82 7.63 7.99
CA TYR A 35 -8.78 8.19 8.84
C TYR A 35 -7.41 7.98 8.22
N PHE A 36 -6.65 9.08 8.01
CA PHE A 36 -5.35 9.01 7.35
C PHE A 36 -4.31 9.83 8.09
N VAL A 37 -3.58 9.20 9.01
CA VAL A 37 -2.52 9.83 9.79
C VAL A 37 -1.21 9.06 9.66
N SER A 38 -0.12 9.60 10.21
CA SER A 38 1.15 8.88 10.25
C SER A 38 1.02 7.60 11.08
N TYR A 39 1.44 6.47 10.52
CA TYR A 39 1.47 5.17 11.20
C TYR A 39 2.78 4.93 11.97
N TYR A 40 3.74 5.85 11.86
CA TYR A 40 4.95 5.77 12.67
C TYR A 40 4.70 6.26 14.10
N ASP A 41 5.03 5.43 15.09
CA ASP A 41 5.16 5.83 16.49
C ASP A 41 6.58 6.32 16.76
N TYR A 42 7.57 5.76 16.06
CA TYR A 42 8.96 6.19 16.06
C TYR A 42 9.53 6.10 14.64
N TYR A 43 10.38 7.04 14.27
CA TYR A 43 11.06 7.05 12.98
C TYR A 43 12.44 7.67 13.09
N GLN A 44 13.48 6.91 12.76
CA GLN A 44 14.83 7.36 12.57
C GLN A 44 15.24 7.10 11.11
N PRO A 45 15.55 8.14 10.33
CA PRO A 45 16.02 7.95 8.97
C PRO A 45 17.41 7.31 8.96
N GLU A 46 17.71 6.59 7.88
CA GLU A 46 19.07 6.12 7.65
C GLU A 46 20.02 7.30 7.43
N ALA A 47 21.26 7.15 7.89
CA ALA A 47 22.32 8.12 7.69
C ALA A 47 23.66 7.44 7.55
N TYR A 48 24.55 8.04 6.77
CA TYR A 48 25.94 7.59 6.66
C TYR A 48 26.89 8.72 7.06
N ILE A 49 27.79 8.43 8.00
CA ILE A 49 28.79 9.36 8.52
C ILE A 49 30.15 8.96 7.94
N PRO A 50 30.64 9.64 6.88
CA PRO A 50 31.86 9.25 6.18
C PRO A 50 33.12 9.32 7.07
N GLN A 51 33.18 10.25 8.05
CA GLN A 51 34.34 10.48 8.91
C GLN A 51 34.67 9.27 9.80
N THR A 52 33.64 8.48 10.15
CA THR A 52 33.80 7.32 11.04
C THR A 52 33.39 6.00 10.34
N ASP A 53 33.12 6.05 9.04
CA ASP A 53 32.55 4.93 8.26
C ASP A 53 31.36 4.26 9.01
N THR A 54 30.52 5.10 9.61
CA THR A 54 29.38 4.62 10.40
C THR A 54 28.11 4.73 9.58
N TYR A 55 27.43 3.59 9.39
CA TYR A 55 26.10 3.54 8.82
C TYR A 55 25.07 3.39 9.95
N ILE A 56 24.17 4.35 10.03
CA ILE A 56 23.01 4.32 10.93
C ILE A 56 21.85 3.78 10.13
N GLU A 57 21.38 2.60 10.49
CA GLU A 57 20.23 1.98 9.83
C GLU A 57 18.95 2.76 10.11
N LYS A 58 18.03 2.72 9.13
CA LYS A 58 16.66 3.17 9.34
C LYS A 58 16.05 2.36 10.46
N ASP A 59 15.54 3.04 11.48
CA ASP A 59 14.78 2.41 12.56
C ASP A 59 13.38 3.04 12.63
N SER A 60 12.34 2.20 12.69
CA SER A 60 10.97 2.69 12.73
C SER A 60 10.08 1.70 13.47
N SER A 61 9.23 2.24 14.31
CA SER A 61 8.14 1.50 14.93
C SER A 61 6.83 1.87 14.22
N ILE A 62 6.19 0.88 13.62
CA ILE A 62 4.94 1.02 12.90
C ILE A 62 3.79 0.64 13.84
N ASN A 63 2.74 1.44 13.83
CA ASN A 63 1.50 1.14 14.49
C ASN A 63 0.56 0.46 13.49
N ASP A 64 0.43 -0.85 13.60
CA ASP A 64 -0.34 -1.69 12.67
C ASP A 64 -1.83 -1.29 12.62
N GLU A 65 -2.40 -0.86 13.75
CA GLU A 65 -3.80 -0.41 13.81
C GLU A 65 -4.02 0.89 13.02
N ILE A 66 -3.04 1.78 13.02
CA ILE A 66 -3.10 3.00 12.20
C ILE A 66 -2.80 2.70 10.73
N GLU A 67 -1.84 1.84 10.44
CA GLU A 67 -1.54 1.44 9.06
C GLU A 67 -2.78 0.84 8.37
N LYS A 68 -3.47 -0.03 9.07
CA LYS A 68 -4.73 -0.66 8.63
C LYS A 68 -5.80 0.37 8.23
N LEU A 69 -5.84 1.54 8.87
CA LEU A 69 -6.83 2.59 8.59
C LEU A 69 -6.47 3.43 7.34
N ARG A 70 -5.25 3.36 6.84
CA ARG A 70 -4.82 4.16 5.68
C ARG A 70 -5.25 3.57 4.34
N ILE A 71 -5.27 2.24 4.24
CA ILE A 71 -5.68 1.54 3.02
C ILE A 71 -7.15 1.80 2.68
N PRO A 72 -8.10 1.75 3.63
CA PRO A 72 -9.49 2.13 3.38
C PRO A 72 -9.66 3.53 2.79
N ALA A 73 -8.88 4.51 3.24
CA ALA A 73 -8.95 5.87 2.69
C ALA A 73 -8.62 5.90 1.20
N ALA A 74 -7.52 5.26 0.79
CA ALA A 74 -7.15 5.15 -0.63
C ALA A 74 -8.19 4.34 -1.43
N SER A 75 -8.68 3.23 -0.87
CA SER A 75 -9.69 2.36 -1.49
C SER A 75 -11.02 3.07 -1.68
N ALA A 76 -11.49 3.79 -0.66
CA ALA A 76 -12.73 4.57 -0.72
C ALA A 76 -12.64 5.66 -1.79
N LEU A 77 -11.52 6.39 -1.86
CA LEU A 77 -11.31 7.45 -2.87
C LEU A 77 -11.30 6.91 -4.30
N VAL A 78 -10.89 5.67 -4.49
CA VAL A 78 -10.88 5.03 -5.82
C VAL A 78 -12.26 4.52 -6.22
N SER A 79 -13.09 4.09 -5.25
CA SER A 79 -14.34 3.35 -5.51
C SER A 79 -15.62 4.14 -5.23
N ARG A 80 -15.56 5.23 -4.46
CA ARG A 80 -16.74 5.98 -3.99
C ARG A 80 -16.58 7.49 -4.22
N ARG A 81 -17.72 8.18 -4.24
CA ARG A 81 -17.77 9.66 -4.33
C ARG A 81 -18.10 10.33 -2.98
N ASP A 82 -18.80 9.62 -2.13
CA ASP A 82 -19.30 10.08 -0.83
C ASP A 82 -18.26 9.91 0.29
N VAL A 83 -16.99 10.25 0.01
CA VAL A 83 -15.85 10.01 0.89
C VAL A 83 -15.48 11.27 1.66
N ILE A 84 -15.26 11.12 2.97
CA ILE A 84 -14.73 12.15 3.85
C ILE A 84 -13.45 11.60 4.49
N VAL A 85 -12.30 12.18 4.17
CA VAL A 85 -11.03 11.77 4.78
C VAL A 85 -10.59 12.81 5.80
N ILE A 86 -10.37 12.36 7.02
CA ILE A 86 -9.75 13.16 8.08
C ILE A 86 -8.27 12.76 8.16
N ALA A 87 -7.38 13.71 7.88
CA ALA A 87 -5.96 13.47 7.76
C ALA A 87 -5.13 14.43 8.60
N THR A 88 -3.87 14.05 8.85
CA THR A 88 -2.82 14.98 9.26
C THR A 88 -1.92 15.31 8.06
N VAL A 89 -0.88 16.10 8.27
CA VAL A 89 0.13 16.42 7.24
C VAL A 89 0.72 15.18 6.56
N SER A 90 0.58 13.99 7.14
CA SER A 90 1.01 12.73 6.53
C SER A 90 0.36 12.45 5.16
N CYS A 91 -0.74 13.12 4.83
CA CYS A 91 -1.42 12.98 3.53
C CYS A 91 -0.60 13.53 2.34
N ILE A 92 0.43 14.36 2.57
CA ILE A 92 1.31 14.88 1.53
C ILE A 92 2.58 14.05 1.32
N TYR A 93 2.84 13.05 2.16
CA TYR A 93 3.98 12.15 1.99
C TYR A 93 3.68 11.03 0.99
N GLY A 94 4.76 10.47 0.42
CA GLY A 94 4.69 9.53 -0.67
C GLY A 94 3.81 8.30 -0.42
N LEU A 95 2.98 8.03 -1.41
CA LEU A 95 2.21 6.80 -1.58
C LEU A 95 2.55 6.19 -2.94
N GLY A 96 2.03 4.99 -3.20
CA GLY A 96 2.01 4.41 -4.52
C GLY A 96 1.19 5.25 -5.51
N SER A 97 1.35 4.98 -6.82
CA SER A 97 0.56 5.62 -7.86
C SER A 97 -0.93 5.26 -7.72
N PRO A 98 -1.86 6.24 -7.77
CA PRO A 98 -3.30 5.95 -7.79
C PRO A 98 -3.71 5.03 -8.94
N ASP A 99 -3.06 5.15 -10.09
CA ASP A 99 -3.35 4.33 -11.26
C ASP A 99 -2.87 2.88 -11.07
N ASP A 100 -1.68 2.69 -10.47
CA ASP A 100 -1.19 1.36 -10.15
C ASP A 100 -2.05 0.70 -9.07
N PHE A 101 -2.46 1.46 -8.05
CA PHE A 101 -3.37 0.99 -7.01
C PHE A 101 -4.72 0.51 -7.59
N ARG A 102 -5.28 1.24 -8.58
CA ARG A 102 -6.49 0.82 -9.29
C ARG A 102 -6.28 -0.45 -10.13
N LYS A 103 -5.16 -0.54 -10.84
CA LYS A 103 -4.83 -1.72 -11.69
C LYS A 103 -4.63 -2.98 -10.88
N MET A 104 -4.14 -2.85 -9.66
CA MET A 104 -3.87 -3.97 -8.75
C MET A 104 -5.10 -4.42 -7.94
N MET A 105 -6.23 -3.72 -8.03
CA MET A 105 -7.49 -4.18 -7.47
C MET A 105 -7.98 -5.45 -8.17
N ILE A 106 -8.37 -6.45 -7.40
CA ILE A 106 -8.94 -7.71 -7.91
C ILE A 106 -10.48 -7.66 -7.73
N PRO A 107 -11.25 -7.46 -8.81
CA PRO A 107 -12.71 -7.53 -8.74
C PRO A 107 -13.15 -8.98 -8.68
N LEU A 108 -13.89 -9.34 -7.64
CA LEU A 108 -14.44 -10.68 -7.42
C LEU A 108 -15.98 -10.64 -7.45
N ARG A 109 -16.58 -11.61 -8.10
CA ARG A 109 -18.05 -11.80 -8.11
C ARG A 109 -18.39 -13.26 -8.41
N PRO A 110 -19.53 -13.76 -7.95
CA PRO A 110 -20.05 -15.04 -8.41
C PRO A 110 -20.22 -15.07 -9.94
N GLY A 111 -19.96 -16.21 -10.56
CA GLY A 111 -19.98 -16.38 -12.01
C GLY A 111 -18.73 -15.88 -12.74
N LEU A 112 -17.73 -15.36 -12.03
CA LEU A 112 -16.47 -14.95 -12.66
C LEU A 112 -15.64 -16.19 -12.99
N LYS A 113 -15.29 -16.35 -14.28
CA LYS A 113 -14.37 -17.39 -14.74
C LYS A 113 -12.96 -17.02 -14.32
N MET A 114 -12.44 -17.71 -13.36
CA MET A 114 -11.10 -17.53 -12.80
C MET A 114 -10.68 -18.83 -12.10
N LYS A 115 -9.53 -19.37 -12.46
CA LYS A 115 -8.97 -20.51 -11.75
C LYS A 115 -8.51 -20.12 -10.36
N ARG A 116 -8.69 -21.03 -9.38
CA ARG A 116 -8.19 -20.80 -8.02
C ARG A 116 -6.68 -20.46 -7.99
N GLY A 117 -5.85 -21.15 -8.82
CA GLY A 117 -4.42 -20.87 -8.95
C GLY A 117 -4.15 -19.44 -9.44
N GLU A 118 -4.93 -18.95 -10.39
CA GLU A 118 -4.84 -17.56 -10.87
C GLU A 118 -5.13 -16.55 -9.76
N LEU A 119 -6.14 -16.81 -8.91
CA LEU A 119 -6.40 -15.94 -7.78
C LEU A 119 -5.26 -15.96 -6.77
N VAL A 120 -4.65 -17.12 -6.52
CA VAL A 120 -3.47 -17.24 -5.64
C VAL A 120 -2.30 -16.40 -6.14
N GLU A 121 -2.01 -16.44 -7.44
CA GLU A 121 -0.95 -15.63 -8.06
C GLU A 121 -1.26 -14.12 -7.92
N LYS A 122 -2.49 -13.71 -8.25
CA LYS A 122 -2.93 -12.33 -8.10
C LYS A 122 -2.85 -11.83 -6.65
N LEU A 123 -3.17 -12.68 -5.66
CA LEU A 123 -3.05 -12.33 -4.24
C LEU A 123 -1.58 -12.08 -3.85
N ALA A 124 -0.66 -12.92 -4.32
CA ALA A 124 0.77 -12.72 -4.09
C ALA A 124 1.26 -11.40 -4.73
N ASP A 125 0.80 -11.09 -5.95
CA ASP A 125 1.15 -9.84 -6.64
C ASP A 125 0.70 -8.58 -5.90
N ILE A 126 -0.39 -8.66 -5.11
CA ILE A 126 -0.90 -7.57 -4.28
C ILE A 126 -0.50 -7.70 -2.80
N SER A 127 0.61 -8.40 -2.54
CA SER A 127 1.27 -8.51 -1.23
C SER A 127 0.51 -9.28 -0.16
N TYR A 128 -0.42 -10.17 -0.53
CA TYR A 128 -0.96 -11.17 0.41
C TYR A 128 -0.05 -12.38 0.51
N THR A 129 0.15 -12.87 1.72
CA THR A 129 0.98 -14.05 1.98
C THR A 129 0.12 -15.27 2.29
N ARG A 130 0.48 -16.43 1.74
CA ARG A 130 -0.21 -17.68 2.05
C ARG A 130 0.21 -18.22 3.42
N ASN A 131 -0.77 -18.49 4.27
CA ASN A 131 -0.56 -19.19 5.52
C ASN A 131 -1.80 -20.04 5.85
N ASP A 132 -1.66 -21.35 5.77
CA ASP A 132 -2.79 -22.28 5.97
C ASP A 132 -3.03 -22.59 7.46
N THR A 133 -2.14 -22.16 8.37
CA THR A 133 -2.20 -22.39 9.84
C THR A 133 -2.61 -21.15 10.61
N ALA A 134 -1.87 -20.06 10.47
CA ALA A 134 -2.24 -18.77 11.06
C ALA A 134 -3.07 -17.98 10.05
N PHE A 135 -4.20 -17.41 10.49
CA PHE A 135 -5.08 -16.62 9.62
C PHE A 135 -5.28 -15.22 10.20
N GLU A 136 -4.39 -14.34 9.77
CA GLU A 136 -4.30 -12.95 10.22
C GLU A 136 -4.48 -12.00 9.04
N ARG A 137 -4.55 -10.68 9.31
CA ARG A 137 -4.68 -9.67 8.27
C ARG A 137 -3.51 -9.72 7.28
N GLY A 138 -3.81 -9.55 6.00
CA GLY A 138 -2.82 -9.64 4.92
C GLY A 138 -2.48 -11.07 4.51
N LEU A 139 -3.11 -12.08 5.16
CA LEU A 139 -2.89 -13.48 4.83
C LEU A 139 -4.08 -14.08 4.08
N PHE A 140 -3.78 -15.13 3.31
CA PHE A 140 -4.81 -15.98 2.73
C PHE A 140 -4.48 -17.47 2.96
N ARG A 141 -5.50 -18.31 2.93
CA ARG A 141 -5.37 -19.76 3.06
C ARG A 141 -6.20 -20.50 2.03
N VAL A 142 -5.81 -21.70 1.68
CA VAL A 142 -6.50 -22.52 0.68
C VAL A 142 -6.85 -23.88 1.30
N ARG A 143 -8.11 -24.27 1.20
CA ARG A 143 -8.62 -25.56 1.69
C ARG A 143 -9.59 -26.17 0.66
N GLY A 144 -9.09 -27.15 -0.12
CA GLY A 144 -9.87 -27.71 -1.23
C GLY A 144 -10.24 -26.64 -2.27
N ASP A 145 -11.51 -26.49 -2.57
CA ASP A 145 -12.01 -25.50 -3.52
C ASP A 145 -12.41 -24.16 -2.86
N VAL A 146 -11.99 -23.97 -1.62
CA VAL A 146 -12.25 -22.75 -0.85
C VAL A 146 -10.95 -21.98 -0.64
N LEU A 147 -10.99 -20.68 -0.89
CA LEU A 147 -9.93 -19.74 -0.59
C LEU A 147 -10.48 -18.66 0.37
N ASP A 148 -9.89 -18.56 1.55
CA ASP A 148 -10.18 -17.50 2.49
C ASP A 148 -9.06 -16.46 2.42
N VAL A 149 -9.40 -15.18 2.28
CA VAL A 149 -8.46 -14.06 2.35
C VAL A 149 -8.90 -13.11 3.46
N PHE A 150 -7.95 -12.67 4.30
CA PHE A 150 -8.22 -11.68 5.33
C PHE A 150 -7.62 -10.33 4.89
N PRO A 151 -8.44 -9.42 4.32
CA PRO A 151 -7.95 -8.13 3.89
C PRO A 151 -7.27 -7.38 5.04
N ALA A 152 -6.12 -6.74 4.76
CA ALA A 152 -5.35 -6.02 5.76
C ALA A 152 -6.13 -4.85 6.40
N TYR A 153 -7.16 -4.36 5.70
CA TYR A 153 -7.94 -3.18 6.01
C TYR A 153 -9.36 -3.47 6.54
N LEU A 154 -9.73 -4.74 6.75
CA LEU A 154 -11.05 -5.12 7.26
C LEU A 154 -10.95 -5.93 8.56
N ASP A 155 -12.03 -5.93 9.33
CA ASP A 155 -12.18 -6.77 10.53
C ASP A 155 -12.83 -8.14 10.22
N SER A 156 -13.20 -8.37 8.98
CA SER A 156 -13.81 -9.61 8.49
C SER A 156 -13.04 -10.15 7.31
N ALA A 157 -13.03 -11.46 7.16
CA ALA A 157 -12.41 -12.12 6.02
C ALA A 157 -13.41 -12.38 4.89
N LEU A 158 -12.87 -12.59 3.70
CA LEU A 158 -13.60 -12.98 2.50
C LEU A 158 -13.35 -14.45 2.24
N ARG A 159 -14.43 -15.21 2.02
CA ARG A 159 -14.38 -16.58 1.51
C ARG A 159 -14.80 -16.61 0.05
N VAL A 160 -13.95 -17.19 -0.77
CA VAL A 160 -14.19 -17.44 -2.19
C VAL A 160 -14.34 -18.94 -2.38
N GLU A 161 -15.52 -19.37 -2.78
CA GLU A 161 -15.83 -20.78 -3.08
C GLU A 161 -15.78 -20.97 -4.58
N PHE A 162 -15.05 -21.99 -5.04
CA PHE A 162 -14.90 -22.30 -6.47
C PHE A 162 -15.68 -23.54 -6.84
N PHE A 163 -16.23 -23.55 -8.05
CA PHE A 163 -16.71 -24.73 -8.73
C PHE A 163 -15.99 -24.87 -10.08
N GLY A 164 -15.01 -25.76 -10.15
CA GLY A 164 -14.11 -25.86 -11.30
C GLY A 164 -13.28 -24.57 -11.49
N ASP A 165 -13.40 -23.96 -12.66
CA ASP A 165 -12.68 -22.75 -13.05
C ASP A 165 -13.55 -21.48 -12.90
N GLU A 166 -14.54 -21.49 -12.01
CA GLU A 166 -15.47 -20.39 -11.80
C GLU A 166 -15.68 -20.12 -10.30
N ILE A 167 -15.84 -18.86 -9.93
CA ILE A 167 -16.23 -18.46 -8.57
C ILE A 167 -17.72 -18.74 -8.41
N ASP A 168 -18.08 -19.72 -7.58
CA ASP A 168 -19.47 -20.08 -7.28
C ASP A 168 -20.10 -19.14 -6.27
N CYS A 169 -19.38 -18.81 -5.19
CA CYS A 169 -19.94 -18.00 -4.11
C CYS A 169 -18.87 -17.13 -3.43
N LEU A 170 -19.30 -15.93 -3.05
CA LEU A 170 -18.53 -15.04 -2.16
C LEU A 170 -19.26 -14.89 -0.84
N LYS A 171 -18.53 -15.00 0.28
CA LYS A 171 -19.07 -14.82 1.63
C LYS A 171 -18.17 -13.95 2.46
N LYS A 172 -18.76 -13.04 3.23
CA LYS A 172 -18.10 -12.41 4.36
C LYS A 172 -18.08 -13.39 5.52
N ILE A 173 -16.94 -13.60 6.15
CA ILE A 173 -16.79 -14.54 7.25
C ILE A 173 -16.10 -13.88 8.46
N ASP A 174 -16.41 -14.39 9.63
CA ASP A 174 -15.63 -14.09 10.85
C ASP A 174 -14.27 -14.80 10.76
N PRO A 175 -13.13 -14.09 10.90
CA PRO A 175 -11.81 -14.68 10.70
C PRO A 175 -11.41 -15.70 11.77
N LEU A 176 -11.96 -15.60 12.99
CA LEU A 176 -11.66 -16.51 14.10
C LEU A 176 -12.46 -17.81 14.02
N THR A 177 -13.76 -17.69 13.79
CA THR A 177 -14.68 -18.84 13.81
C THR A 177 -14.90 -19.44 12.43
N GLY A 178 -14.64 -18.68 11.36
CA GLY A 178 -14.98 -19.08 9.98
C GLY A 178 -16.48 -19.03 9.66
N THR A 179 -17.29 -18.50 10.60
CA THR A 179 -18.74 -18.41 10.45
C THR A 179 -19.11 -17.39 9.37
N SER A 180 -20.06 -17.74 8.50
CA SER A 180 -20.56 -16.83 7.47
C SER A 180 -21.34 -15.67 8.10
N LEU A 181 -20.95 -14.45 7.76
CA LEU A 181 -21.64 -13.20 8.14
C LEU A 181 -22.60 -12.72 7.04
N GLY A 182 -22.58 -13.36 5.86
CA GLY A 182 -23.45 -13.03 4.75
C GLY A 182 -22.81 -13.34 3.40
N LYS A 183 -23.66 -13.47 2.37
CA LYS A 183 -23.22 -13.60 0.97
C LYS A 183 -22.95 -12.23 0.37
N LEU A 184 -22.03 -12.18 -0.59
CA LEU A 184 -21.66 -10.97 -1.32
C LEU A 184 -21.91 -11.19 -2.82
N GLU A 185 -22.48 -10.20 -3.49
CA GLU A 185 -22.64 -10.19 -4.95
C GLU A 185 -21.39 -9.72 -5.68
N ARG A 186 -20.58 -8.91 -4.99
CA ARG A 186 -19.30 -8.37 -5.49
C ARG A 186 -18.40 -8.02 -4.33
N PHE A 187 -17.10 -8.17 -4.55
CA PHE A 187 -16.08 -7.67 -3.64
C PHE A 187 -14.87 -7.21 -4.44
N ASP A 188 -14.43 -5.96 -4.23
CA ASP A 188 -13.21 -5.42 -4.82
C ASP A 188 -12.10 -5.53 -3.78
N LEU A 189 -11.16 -6.45 -4.03
CA LEU A 189 -10.05 -6.71 -3.12
C LEU A 189 -8.88 -5.80 -3.48
N TYR A 190 -8.45 -4.99 -2.53
CA TYR A 190 -7.32 -4.08 -2.66
C TYR A 190 -6.03 -4.69 -2.09
N PRO A 191 -4.85 -4.14 -2.45
CA PRO A 191 -3.58 -4.59 -1.93
C PRO A 191 -3.51 -4.63 -0.40
N ALA A 192 -2.69 -5.55 0.12
CA ALA A 192 -2.48 -5.69 1.57
C ALA A 192 -1.64 -4.57 2.17
N THR A 193 -0.89 -3.83 1.34
CA THR A 193 -0.03 -2.70 1.76
C THR A 193 -0.31 -1.45 0.95
N GLY A 194 -0.01 -0.28 1.52
CA GLY A 194 -0.20 1.01 0.84
C GLY A 194 0.80 1.30 -0.27
N PHE A 195 1.88 0.53 -0.37
CA PHE A 195 2.89 0.67 -1.41
C PHE A 195 3.07 -0.64 -2.16
N VAL A 196 2.42 -0.73 -3.30
CA VAL A 196 2.53 -1.89 -4.20
C VAL A 196 2.95 -1.38 -5.57
N THR A 197 3.85 -2.13 -6.19
CA THR A 197 4.37 -1.80 -7.52
C THR A 197 4.24 -3.03 -8.42
N PRO A 198 3.59 -2.90 -9.59
CA PRO A 198 3.53 -3.98 -10.56
C PRO A 198 4.93 -4.51 -10.92
N LYS A 199 5.05 -5.81 -11.14
CA LYS A 199 6.33 -6.47 -11.49
C LYS A 199 6.99 -5.85 -12.72
N GLU A 200 6.19 -5.45 -13.69
CA GLU A 200 6.66 -4.79 -14.91
C GLU A 200 7.34 -3.44 -14.60
N ASN A 201 6.81 -2.70 -13.63
CA ASN A 201 7.39 -1.43 -13.20
C ASN A 201 8.72 -1.64 -12.49
N ILE A 202 8.84 -2.70 -11.67
CA ILE A 202 10.10 -3.08 -11.00
C ILE A 202 11.14 -3.44 -12.06
N ALA A 203 10.80 -4.33 -12.99
CA ALA A 203 11.70 -4.73 -14.08
C ALA A 203 12.18 -3.53 -14.93
N ALA A 204 11.29 -2.57 -15.18
CA ALA A 204 11.63 -1.35 -15.89
C ALA A 204 12.43 -0.34 -15.05
N ALA A 205 12.32 -0.39 -13.72
CA ALA A 205 13.04 0.52 -12.80
C ALA A 205 14.51 0.12 -12.62
N ILE A 206 14.81 -1.18 -12.52
CA ILE A 206 16.15 -1.70 -12.25
C ILE A 206 17.23 -1.10 -13.18
N PRO A 207 17.11 -1.12 -14.52
CA PRO A 207 18.13 -0.54 -15.38
C PRO A 207 18.26 0.99 -15.21
N ARG A 208 17.17 1.70 -14.86
CA ARG A 208 17.21 3.14 -14.61
C ARG A 208 17.91 3.49 -13.30
N ILE A 209 17.68 2.70 -12.25
CA ILE A 209 18.38 2.84 -10.96
C ILE A 209 19.87 2.57 -11.15
N ARG A 210 20.22 1.52 -11.91
CA ARG A 210 21.62 1.18 -12.20
C ARG A 210 22.34 2.30 -12.96
N ALA A 211 21.70 2.89 -13.97
CA ALA A 211 22.28 4.01 -14.71
C ALA A 211 22.53 5.24 -13.81
N GLU A 212 21.58 5.60 -12.93
CA GLU A 212 21.77 6.70 -11.96
C GLU A 212 22.87 6.37 -10.93
N LEU A 213 22.98 5.10 -10.51
CA LEU A 213 24.07 4.66 -9.64
C LEU A 213 25.43 4.86 -10.28
N ASP A 214 25.59 4.44 -11.55
CA ASP A 214 26.85 4.55 -12.29
C ASP A 214 27.26 6.03 -12.43
N GLU A 215 26.33 6.91 -12.76
CA GLU A 215 26.55 8.36 -12.80
C GLU A 215 27.00 8.90 -11.43
N ARG A 216 26.32 8.51 -10.36
CA ARG A 216 26.62 8.98 -9.00
C ARG A 216 27.96 8.47 -8.48
N VAL A 217 28.30 7.23 -8.75
CA VAL A 217 29.61 6.64 -8.42
C VAL A 217 30.73 7.42 -9.11
N ALA A 218 30.61 7.65 -10.42
CA ALA A 218 31.59 8.42 -11.19
C ALA A 218 31.76 9.86 -10.67
N GLU A 219 30.69 10.49 -10.20
CA GLU A 219 30.71 11.81 -9.57
C GLU A 219 31.48 11.81 -8.25
N LEU A 220 31.22 10.84 -7.37
CA LEU A 220 31.89 10.69 -6.09
C LEU A 220 33.38 10.39 -6.26
N GLU A 221 33.74 9.53 -7.21
CA GLU A 221 35.16 9.22 -7.55
C GLU A 221 35.89 10.47 -8.03
N LYS A 222 35.29 11.28 -8.92
CA LYS A 222 35.88 12.57 -9.34
C LYS A 222 36.08 13.55 -8.20
N GLN A 223 35.25 13.47 -7.16
CA GLN A 223 35.42 14.27 -5.92
C GLN A 223 36.39 13.65 -4.92
N ASN A 224 37.04 12.54 -5.27
CA ASN A 224 37.90 11.73 -4.39
C ASN A 224 37.17 11.20 -3.12
N LYS A 225 35.89 10.95 -3.21
CA LYS A 225 35.02 10.35 -2.18
C LYS A 225 34.88 8.86 -2.40
N LEU A 226 36.03 8.14 -2.34
CA LEU A 226 36.09 6.73 -2.74
C LEU A 226 35.28 5.80 -1.81
N LEU A 227 35.24 6.11 -0.52
CA LEU A 227 34.50 5.32 0.47
C LEU A 227 33.00 5.45 0.25
N GLU A 228 32.50 6.67 0.06
CA GLU A 228 31.09 6.94 -0.23
C GLU A 228 30.67 6.30 -1.56
N ALA A 229 31.53 6.35 -2.58
CA ALA A 229 31.31 5.69 -3.86
C ALA A 229 31.15 4.17 -3.70
N GLN A 230 32.05 3.54 -2.94
CA GLN A 230 31.99 2.11 -2.67
C GLN A 230 30.70 1.74 -1.88
N ARG A 231 30.37 2.49 -0.84
CA ARG A 231 29.23 2.20 0.02
C ARG A 231 27.90 2.33 -0.70
N ILE A 232 27.70 3.40 -1.47
CA ILE A 232 26.45 3.56 -2.24
C ILE A 232 26.32 2.46 -3.30
N LYS A 233 27.43 2.09 -3.95
CA LYS A 233 27.44 1.03 -4.94
C LYS A 233 27.00 -0.31 -4.34
N MET A 234 27.67 -0.74 -3.26
CA MET A 234 27.35 -2.00 -2.60
C MET A 234 25.90 -2.06 -2.12
N ARG A 235 25.42 -0.98 -1.48
CA ARG A 235 24.04 -0.91 -0.97
C ARG A 235 23.03 -0.99 -2.10
N THR A 236 23.20 -0.19 -3.14
CA THR A 236 22.23 -0.15 -4.25
C THR A 236 22.24 -1.45 -5.04
N GLU A 237 23.39 -2.08 -5.28
CA GLU A 237 23.44 -3.40 -5.94
C GLU A 237 22.70 -4.46 -5.13
N GLN A 238 22.86 -4.51 -3.82
CA GLN A 238 22.11 -5.40 -2.94
C GLN A 238 20.61 -5.15 -2.99
N ASP A 239 20.18 -3.88 -2.98
CA ASP A 239 18.79 -3.50 -3.08
C ASP A 239 18.19 -3.91 -4.45
N LEU A 240 18.97 -3.78 -5.55
CA LEU A 240 18.55 -4.20 -6.88
C LEU A 240 18.36 -5.72 -6.99
N ASP A 241 19.23 -6.50 -6.37
CA ASP A 241 19.09 -7.96 -6.31
C ASP A 241 17.82 -8.36 -5.54
N LEU A 242 17.58 -7.75 -4.37
CA LEU A 242 16.35 -7.97 -3.60
C LEU A 242 15.09 -7.58 -4.38
N LEU A 243 15.11 -6.43 -5.07
CA LEU A 243 13.99 -5.99 -5.90
C LEU A 243 13.72 -6.97 -7.04
N ALA A 244 14.77 -7.52 -7.67
CA ALA A 244 14.62 -8.49 -8.76
C ALA A 244 14.05 -9.83 -8.28
N GLU A 245 14.47 -10.31 -7.11
CA GLU A 245 14.10 -11.62 -6.57
C GLU A 245 12.74 -11.61 -5.86
N THR A 246 12.52 -10.60 -5.01
CA THR A 246 11.36 -10.56 -4.10
C THR A 246 10.34 -9.47 -4.42
N GLY A 247 10.72 -8.49 -5.24
CA GLY A 247 9.92 -7.29 -5.51
C GLY A 247 9.97 -6.25 -4.39
N PHE A 248 10.82 -6.43 -3.38
CA PHE A 248 10.91 -5.55 -2.23
C PHE A 248 12.37 -5.43 -1.74
N CYS A 249 12.72 -4.25 -1.19
CA CYS A 249 13.94 -4.02 -0.41
C CYS A 249 13.67 -3.05 0.73
N THR A 250 14.49 -3.08 1.76
CA THR A 250 14.42 -2.08 2.84
C THR A 250 14.76 -0.70 2.30
N GLY A 251 13.88 0.29 2.52
CA GLY A 251 14.04 1.63 1.95
C GLY A 251 13.57 1.74 0.49
N ILE A 252 12.65 0.86 0.05
CA ILE A 252 12.08 0.86 -1.32
C ILE A 252 11.56 2.25 -1.74
N GLU A 253 11.12 3.08 -0.79
CA GLU A 253 10.70 4.45 -1.03
C GLU A 253 11.79 5.34 -1.65
N ASN A 254 13.07 5.03 -1.42
CA ASN A 254 14.21 5.73 -2.03
C ASN A 254 14.22 5.58 -3.56
N TYR A 255 13.64 4.50 -4.07
CA TYR A 255 13.53 4.20 -5.50
C TYR A 255 12.16 4.59 -6.09
N SER A 256 11.28 5.22 -5.29
CA SER A 256 9.89 5.53 -5.67
C SER A 256 9.75 6.28 -7.01
N ARG A 257 10.70 7.15 -7.35
CA ARG A 257 10.74 7.86 -8.64
C ARG A 257 10.86 6.89 -9.82
N HIS A 258 11.78 5.95 -9.72
CA HIS A 258 12.05 4.95 -10.76
C HIS A 258 10.92 3.93 -10.87
N LEU A 259 10.43 3.45 -9.72
CA LEU A 259 9.32 2.49 -9.64
C LEU A 259 8.03 3.05 -10.22
N ALA A 260 7.76 4.33 -9.99
CA ALA A 260 6.60 5.02 -10.55
C ALA A 260 6.85 5.60 -11.97
N GLY A 261 8.03 5.40 -12.56
CA GLY A 261 8.36 5.92 -13.89
C GLY A 261 8.34 7.44 -14.01
N ARG A 262 8.51 8.17 -12.90
CA ARG A 262 8.40 9.64 -12.85
C ARG A 262 9.68 10.32 -13.34
N PRO A 263 9.57 11.50 -13.99
CA PRO A 263 10.74 12.30 -14.37
C PRO A 263 11.50 12.80 -13.14
N ALA A 264 12.78 13.10 -13.31
CA ALA A 264 13.61 13.71 -12.28
C ALA A 264 13.02 15.05 -11.83
N GLY A 265 13.08 15.33 -10.52
CA GLY A 265 12.53 16.56 -9.92
C GLY A 265 11.01 16.58 -9.74
N SER A 266 10.27 15.57 -10.22
CA SER A 266 8.83 15.48 -9.96
C SER A 266 8.55 15.10 -8.49
N ARG A 267 7.48 15.67 -7.92
CA ARG A 267 7.06 15.28 -6.58
C ARG A 267 6.54 13.83 -6.55
N PRO A 268 6.68 13.10 -5.42
CA PRO A 268 6.05 11.80 -5.25
C PRO A 268 4.52 11.90 -5.24
N TRP A 269 3.87 10.79 -5.57
CA TRP A 269 2.43 10.65 -5.37
C TRP A 269 2.10 10.70 -3.87
N CYS A 270 0.98 11.29 -3.54
CA CYS A 270 0.49 11.39 -2.16
C CYS A 270 -1.03 11.20 -2.13
N LEU A 271 -1.65 11.23 -0.96
CA LEU A 271 -3.10 11.02 -0.83
C LEU A 271 -3.92 12.01 -1.68
N LEU A 272 -3.43 13.24 -1.85
CA LEU A 272 -4.11 14.26 -2.67
C LEU A 272 -4.30 13.83 -4.13
N ASP A 273 -3.43 12.95 -4.65
CA ASP A 273 -3.52 12.46 -6.02
C ASP A 273 -4.62 11.41 -6.23
N PHE A 274 -5.14 10.84 -5.14
CA PHE A 274 -6.29 9.93 -5.16
C PHE A 274 -7.62 10.68 -5.25
N PHE A 275 -7.63 11.95 -4.89
CA PHE A 275 -8.84 12.77 -4.91
C PHE A 275 -9.18 13.27 -6.32
N PRO A 276 -10.46 13.33 -6.67
CA PRO A 276 -10.90 14.00 -7.90
C PRO A 276 -10.73 15.52 -7.80
N LYS A 277 -10.71 16.18 -8.95
CA LYS A 277 -10.46 17.66 -9.04
C LYS A 277 -11.50 18.52 -8.34
N ASP A 278 -12.71 18.01 -8.14
CA ASP A 278 -13.83 18.72 -7.53
C ASP A 278 -13.93 18.52 -6.00
N THR A 279 -12.86 18.06 -5.37
CA THR A 279 -12.78 17.81 -3.93
C THR A 279 -12.93 19.09 -3.11
N ILE A 280 -13.56 18.97 -1.94
CA ILE A 280 -13.65 20.04 -0.95
C ILE A 280 -12.49 19.86 0.05
N LEU A 281 -11.69 20.92 0.23
CA LEU A 281 -10.56 20.91 1.16
C LEU A 281 -10.85 21.84 2.35
N PHE A 282 -10.66 21.31 3.56
CA PHE A 282 -10.69 22.07 4.82
C PHE A 282 -9.31 21.98 5.48
N LEU A 283 -8.78 23.16 5.87
CA LEU A 283 -7.48 23.32 6.53
C LEU A 283 -7.66 23.90 7.93
#